data_04ff05fc7f0029eafeb34216cd64e7c5
#
_entry.id   04ff05fc7f0029eafeb34216cd64e7c5
#
_cell.length_a   1.000
_cell.length_b   1.000
_cell.length_c   1.000
_cell.angle_alpha   90.00
_cell.angle_beta   90.00
_cell.angle_gamma   90.00
#
_symmetry.space_group_name_H-M   'P 1'
#
loop_
_entity.id
_entity.type
_entity.pdbx_description
1 polymer ?
#
loop_
_entity_poly.entity_id
_entity_poly.type
_entity_poly.pdbx_seq_one_letter_code
_entity_poly.pdbx_strand_id
1 'polypeptide(L)'
;MAVYRLPKELEFPSPTHADSDGLLAIGGDLSPKRLLKAYRLGIFPWYNADEPIYWLSPDPRSIIAPSNVHISQRLARVIRSKRYTISYDTVFDTVIEQCAQSRRTSQKGTWITPAMQEAYSTLHLMGNAH
;
A
#
# COMPACT_ATOMS: atom_id res chain seq x y z
N MET A 1 18.99 11.12 -11.80
CA MET A 1 18.04 12.14 -11.23
C MET A 1 18.26 12.23 -9.73
N ALA A 2 18.04 13.39 -9.12
CA ALA A 2 18.23 13.55 -7.68
C ALA A 2 17.04 12.98 -6.93
N VAL A 3 17.27 12.01 -6.04
CA VAL A 3 16.22 11.49 -5.14
C VAL A 3 15.97 12.55 -4.07
N TYR A 4 14.71 12.95 -3.91
CA TYR A 4 14.33 13.96 -2.92
C TYR A 4 14.37 13.38 -1.50
N ARG A 5 14.95 14.12 -0.56
CA ARG A 5 14.83 13.83 0.87
C ARG A 5 13.63 14.62 1.41
N LEU A 6 12.62 13.90 1.93
CA LEU A 6 11.42 14.55 2.47
C LEU A 6 11.77 15.37 3.72
N PRO A 7 11.33 16.63 3.78
CA PRO A 7 11.44 17.46 4.96
C PRO A 7 10.42 17.04 6.04
N LYS A 8 10.46 17.68 7.21
CA LYS A 8 9.46 17.47 8.27
C LYS A 8 8.08 17.96 7.86
N GLU A 9 8.03 18.97 7.00
CA GLU A 9 6.80 19.51 6.40
C GLU A 9 6.11 18.43 5.55
N LEU A 10 4.78 18.51 5.47
CA LEU A 10 3.95 17.55 4.73
C LEU A 10 3.98 17.83 3.22
N GLU A 11 5.18 17.96 2.63
CA GLU A 11 5.33 18.22 1.21
C GLU A 11 5.90 17.01 0.47
N PHE A 12 5.40 16.80 -0.74
CA PHE A 12 5.94 15.84 -1.70
C PHE A 12 6.32 16.56 -2.99
N PRO A 13 7.40 16.16 -3.65
CA PRO A 13 7.67 16.61 -5.00
C PRO A 13 6.58 16.11 -5.95
N SER A 14 6.47 16.72 -7.14
CA SER A 14 5.54 16.23 -8.15
C SER A 14 5.82 14.75 -8.49
N PRO A 15 4.80 13.89 -8.59
CA PRO A 15 4.96 12.50 -9.03
C PRO A 15 5.70 12.36 -10.36
N THR A 16 5.63 13.36 -11.22
CA THR A 16 6.36 13.40 -12.52
C THR A 16 7.89 13.44 -12.38
N HIS A 17 8.40 13.68 -11.19
CA HIS A 17 9.83 13.67 -10.91
C HIS A 17 10.34 12.29 -10.45
N ALA A 18 9.48 11.27 -10.38
CA ALA A 18 9.92 9.91 -10.09
C ALA A 18 10.92 9.44 -11.15
N ASP A 19 11.86 8.59 -10.73
CA ASP A 19 12.83 7.99 -11.66
C ASP A 19 12.20 6.84 -12.48
N SER A 20 13.03 6.17 -13.29
CA SER A 20 12.58 5.05 -14.13
C SER A 20 12.01 3.86 -13.33
N ASP A 21 12.41 3.71 -12.08
CA ASP A 21 11.96 2.66 -11.18
C ASP A 21 10.77 3.11 -10.31
N GLY A 22 10.34 4.35 -10.49
CA GLY A 22 9.24 4.96 -9.77
C GLY A 22 9.63 5.57 -8.42
N LEU A 23 10.92 5.60 -8.05
CA LEU A 23 11.37 6.20 -6.80
C LEU A 23 11.30 7.73 -6.89
N LEU A 24 10.54 8.32 -5.97
CA LEU A 24 10.30 9.75 -5.91
C LEU A 24 11.07 10.43 -4.77
N ALA A 25 10.99 9.85 -3.58
CA ALA A 25 11.56 10.48 -2.39
C ALA A 25 11.94 9.45 -1.31
N ILE A 26 12.78 9.89 -0.35
CA ILE A 26 13.25 9.07 0.78
C ILE A 26 13.02 9.80 2.09
N GLY A 27 12.68 9.05 3.15
CA GLY A 27 12.55 9.54 4.52
C GLY A 27 11.14 10.01 4.86
N GLY A 28 11.02 11.01 5.74
CA GLY A 28 9.72 11.40 6.29
C GLY A 28 9.25 10.44 7.37
N ASP A 29 7.94 10.30 7.52
CA ASP A 29 7.27 9.48 8.51
C ASP A 29 6.02 8.80 7.94
N LEU A 30 5.42 7.88 8.69
CA LEU A 30 4.17 7.21 8.33
C LEU A 30 2.94 7.83 9.02
N SER A 31 2.99 9.12 9.37
CA SER A 31 1.83 9.79 9.97
C SER A 31 0.61 9.72 9.05
N PRO A 32 -0.60 9.60 9.60
CA PRO A 32 -1.83 9.54 8.81
C PRO A 32 -1.96 10.70 7.82
N LYS A 33 -1.57 11.90 8.22
CA LYS A 33 -1.60 13.10 7.36
C LYS A 33 -0.68 12.94 6.14
N ARG A 34 0.54 12.42 6.33
CA ARG A 34 1.49 12.19 5.25
C ARG A 34 1.01 11.07 4.32
N LEU A 35 0.56 9.95 4.87
CA LEU A 35 0.03 8.83 4.09
C LEU A 35 -1.17 9.26 3.24
N LEU A 36 -2.14 9.94 3.81
CA LEU A 36 -3.32 10.42 3.07
C LEU A 36 -2.94 11.42 1.97
N LYS A 37 -1.99 12.32 2.24
CA LYS A 37 -1.48 13.23 1.20
C LYS A 37 -0.78 12.47 0.08
N ALA A 38 0.06 11.50 0.41
CA ALA A 38 0.75 10.66 -0.56
C ALA A 38 -0.25 9.93 -1.48
N TYR A 39 -1.21 9.22 -0.90
CA TYR A 39 -2.21 8.49 -1.69
C TYR A 39 -3.04 9.39 -2.61
N ARG A 40 -3.40 10.59 -2.17
CA ARG A 40 -4.10 11.57 -3.04
C ARG A 40 -3.27 11.98 -4.26
N LEU A 41 -1.95 11.90 -4.17
CA LEU A 41 -1.02 12.20 -5.26
C LEU A 41 -0.60 10.95 -6.05
N GLY A 42 -1.13 9.77 -5.74
CA GLY A 42 -0.72 8.51 -6.35
C GLY A 42 0.65 8.00 -5.86
N ILE A 43 1.13 8.49 -4.72
CA ILE A 43 2.39 8.12 -4.08
C ILE A 43 2.11 7.12 -2.97
N PHE A 44 2.99 6.14 -2.77
CA PHE A 44 2.87 5.16 -1.69
C PHE A 44 4.23 4.80 -1.10
N PRO A 45 4.30 4.41 0.19
CA PRO A 45 5.54 3.97 0.82
C PRO A 45 5.83 2.50 0.48
N TRP A 46 7.12 2.19 0.24
CA TRP A 46 7.59 0.83 0.05
C TRP A 46 9.03 0.73 0.54
N TYR A 47 9.29 -0.07 1.58
CA TYR A 47 10.61 -0.24 2.17
C TYR A 47 10.67 -1.50 3.04
N ASN A 48 11.87 -2.02 3.29
CA ASN A 48 12.10 -3.11 4.24
C ASN A 48 12.49 -2.56 5.62
N ALA A 49 12.44 -3.40 6.66
CA ALA A 49 12.64 -2.99 8.06
C ALA A 49 13.95 -2.22 8.31
N ASP A 50 15.03 -2.58 7.59
CA ASP A 50 16.36 -1.99 7.76
C ASP A 50 16.66 -0.84 6.78
N GLU A 51 15.64 -0.40 6.05
CA GLU A 51 15.76 0.64 5.03
C GLU A 51 15.03 1.92 5.44
N PRO A 52 15.44 3.08 4.92
CA PRO A 52 14.63 4.28 5.05
C PRO A 52 13.31 4.13 4.30
N ILE A 53 12.31 4.92 4.65
CA ILE A 53 11.04 4.93 3.93
C ILE A 53 11.29 5.44 2.50
N TYR A 54 11.02 4.60 1.50
CA TYR A 54 10.97 4.98 0.09
C TYR A 54 9.55 5.33 -0.29
N TRP A 55 9.39 6.41 -1.05
CA TRP A 55 8.11 6.85 -1.60
C TRP A 55 8.14 6.70 -3.10
N LEU A 56 7.23 5.90 -3.63
CA LEU A 56 7.18 5.53 -5.03
C LEU A 56 5.95 6.08 -5.73
N SER A 57 6.14 6.42 -7.02
CA SER A 57 5.06 6.76 -7.95
C SER A 57 5.46 6.26 -9.35
N PRO A 58 5.35 4.95 -9.62
CA PRO A 58 5.74 4.39 -10.90
C PRO A 58 4.80 4.85 -12.03
N ASP A 59 5.40 5.08 -13.20
CA ASP A 59 4.70 5.38 -14.45
C ASP A 59 5.39 4.61 -15.60
N PRO A 60 4.70 3.73 -16.33
CA PRO A 60 3.27 3.42 -16.27
C PRO A 60 2.88 2.60 -15.04
N ARG A 61 1.64 2.73 -14.60
CA ARG A 61 1.07 2.02 -13.47
C ARG A 61 -0.07 1.10 -13.90
N SER A 62 0.01 -0.18 -13.53
CA SER A 62 -1.10 -1.12 -13.74
C SER A 62 -2.29 -0.75 -12.85
N ILE A 63 -3.47 -0.70 -13.43
CA ILE A 63 -4.72 -0.41 -12.73
C ILE A 63 -5.79 -1.45 -13.10
N ILE A 64 -6.76 -1.62 -12.21
CA ILE A 64 -8.00 -2.37 -12.50
C ILE A 64 -9.16 -1.41 -12.36
N ALA A 65 -9.85 -1.13 -13.48
CA ALA A 65 -11.11 -0.39 -13.43
C ALA A 65 -12.22 -1.31 -12.92
N PRO A 66 -13.00 -0.92 -11.90
CA PRO A 66 -14.05 -1.78 -11.33
C PRO A 66 -15.05 -2.30 -12.36
N SER A 67 -15.37 -1.49 -13.37
CA SER A 67 -16.25 -1.88 -14.49
C SER A 67 -15.66 -2.95 -15.43
N ASN A 68 -14.33 -3.15 -15.40
CA ASN A 68 -13.61 -4.02 -16.31
C ASN A 68 -12.99 -5.24 -15.60
N VAL A 69 -13.41 -5.51 -14.38
CA VAL A 69 -12.93 -6.69 -13.63
C VAL A 69 -13.34 -7.97 -14.36
N HIS A 70 -12.34 -8.75 -14.81
CA HIS A 70 -12.59 -10.05 -15.43
C HIS A 70 -12.92 -11.10 -14.35
N ILE A 71 -14.15 -11.60 -14.38
CA ILE A 71 -14.58 -12.72 -13.52
C ILE A 71 -14.53 -14.00 -14.35
N SER A 72 -13.53 -14.85 -14.10
CA SER A 72 -13.42 -16.14 -14.77
C SER A 72 -14.63 -17.04 -14.48
N GLN A 73 -14.96 -17.98 -15.36
CA GLN A 73 -16.06 -18.93 -15.16
C GLN A 73 -15.93 -19.71 -13.84
N ARG A 74 -14.68 -20.06 -13.46
CA ARG A 74 -14.40 -20.76 -12.19
C ARG A 74 -14.75 -19.88 -10.99
N LEU A 75 -14.31 -18.61 -10.99
CA LEU A 75 -14.64 -17.66 -9.94
C LEU A 75 -16.15 -17.38 -9.85
N ALA A 76 -16.80 -17.19 -10.99
CA ALA A 76 -18.26 -16.99 -11.05
C ALA A 76 -19.03 -18.19 -10.45
N ARG A 77 -18.54 -19.42 -10.66
CA ARG A 77 -19.12 -20.63 -10.04
C ARG A 77 -18.97 -20.60 -8.51
N VAL A 78 -17.78 -20.22 -8.00
CA VAL A 78 -17.53 -20.09 -6.56
C VAL A 78 -18.44 -19.02 -5.94
N ILE A 79 -18.58 -17.87 -6.58
CA ILE A 79 -19.46 -16.78 -6.12
C ILE A 79 -20.92 -17.26 -6.04
N ARG A 80 -21.42 -17.90 -7.11
CA ARG A 80 -22.80 -18.43 -7.15
C ARG A 80 -23.07 -19.53 -6.13
N SER A 81 -22.06 -20.32 -5.78
CA SER A 81 -22.21 -21.40 -4.80
C SER A 81 -22.45 -20.91 -3.37
N LYS A 82 -22.24 -19.62 -3.09
CA LYS A 82 -22.34 -19.01 -1.74
C LYS A 82 -21.55 -19.77 -0.67
N ARG A 83 -20.47 -20.45 -1.08
CA ARG A 83 -19.63 -21.26 -0.19
C ARG A 83 -18.89 -20.39 0.85
N TYR A 84 -18.63 -19.13 0.52
CA TYR A 84 -17.95 -18.17 1.37
C TYR A 84 -18.86 -16.97 1.64
N THR A 85 -18.83 -16.49 2.86
CA THR A 85 -19.41 -15.20 3.23
C THR A 85 -18.29 -14.17 3.29
N ILE A 86 -18.52 -13.00 2.71
CA ILE A 86 -17.55 -11.90 2.72
C ILE A 86 -18.01 -10.91 3.78
N SER A 87 -17.09 -10.48 4.64
CA SER A 87 -17.27 -9.37 5.58
C SER A 87 -16.20 -8.32 5.35
N TYR A 88 -16.47 -7.08 5.74
CA TYR A 88 -15.57 -5.93 5.64
C TYR A 88 -15.36 -5.33 7.03
N ASP A 89 -14.16 -4.83 7.28
CA ASP A 89 -13.81 -4.03 8.46
C ASP A 89 -14.07 -4.71 9.83
N THR A 90 -14.21 -6.02 9.86
CA THR A 90 -14.50 -6.75 11.09
C THR A 90 -13.26 -7.21 11.84
N VAL A 91 -12.14 -7.41 11.15
CA VAL A 91 -10.91 -7.99 11.70
C VAL A 91 -9.65 -7.42 11.01
N PHE A 92 -9.61 -6.12 10.77
CA PHE A 92 -8.55 -5.45 10.01
C PHE A 92 -7.15 -5.78 10.53
N ASP A 93 -6.92 -5.65 11.85
CA ASP A 93 -5.61 -5.89 12.46
C ASP A 93 -5.15 -7.34 12.27
N THR A 94 -6.06 -8.31 12.39
CA THR A 94 -5.76 -9.71 12.10
C THR A 94 -5.38 -9.93 10.63
N VAL A 95 -6.07 -9.27 9.71
CA VAL A 95 -5.79 -9.40 8.27
C VAL A 95 -4.42 -8.83 7.93
N ILE A 96 -4.09 -7.61 8.40
CA ILE A 96 -2.79 -6.99 8.11
C ILE A 96 -1.63 -7.77 8.74
N GLU A 97 -1.82 -8.32 9.93
CA GLU A 97 -0.84 -9.18 10.59
C GLU A 97 -0.59 -10.46 9.78
N GLN A 98 -1.65 -11.15 9.35
CA GLN A 98 -1.54 -12.36 8.53
C GLN A 98 -0.88 -12.07 7.17
N CYS A 99 -1.16 -10.91 6.57
CA CYS A 99 -0.47 -10.47 5.35
C CYS A 99 1.03 -10.26 5.59
N ALA A 100 1.42 -9.69 6.74
CA ALA A 100 2.81 -9.49 7.11
C ALA A 100 3.55 -10.81 7.37
N GLN A 101 2.87 -11.81 7.95
CA GLN A 101 3.42 -13.13 8.25
C GLN A 101 3.43 -14.08 7.05
N SER A 102 2.72 -13.76 5.97
CA SER A 102 2.60 -14.61 4.79
C SER A 102 3.96 -14.81 4.12
N ARG A 103 4.56 -15.99 4.33
CA ARG A 103 5.84 -16.36 3.73
C ARG A 103 5.65 -16.72 2.27
N ARG A 104 6.28 -15.97 1.37
CA ARG A 104 6.50 -16.40 0.00
C ARG A 104 7.86 -17.08 -0.08
N THR A 105 7.91 -18.26 -0.71
CA THR A 105 9.11 -19.11 -0.82
C THR A 105 10.32 -18.41 -1.44
N SER A 106 10.14 -17.28 -2.12
CA SER A 106 11.19 -16.52 -2.81
C SER A 106 11.55 -15.18 -2.16
N GLN A 107 10.90 -14.75 -1.09
CA GLN A 107 11.16 -13.44 -0.46
C GLN A 107 11.66 -13.58 0.98
N LYS A 108 12.79 -12.94 1.27
CA LYS A 108 13.27 -12.74 2.64
C LYS A 108 12.58 -11.50 3.22
N GLY A 109 11.60 -11.70 4.11
CA GLY A 109 10.91 -10.61 4.80
C GLY A 109 9.65 -10.09 4.10
N THR A 110 9.11 -9.01 4.63
CA THR A 110 7.91 -8.34 4.14
C THR A 110 8.10 -6.82 4.22
N TRP A 111 7.50 -6.10 3.28
CA TRP A 111 7.41 -4.65 3.35
C TRP A 111 6.36 -4.16 4.36
N ILE A 112 5.49 -5.05 4.85
CA ILE A 112 4.51 -4.73 5.90
C ILE A 112 5.23 -4.84 7.27
N THR A 113 6.08 -3.87 7.53
CA THR A 113 6.83 -3.76 8.79
C THR A 113 5.90 -3.50 9.98
N PRO A 114 6.33 -3.69 11.23
CA PRO A 114 5.53 -3.30 12.39
C PRO A 114 5.06 -1.85 12.35
N ALA A 115 5.92 -0.92 11.92
CA ALA A 115 5.55 0.49 11.75
C ALA A 115 4.48 0.70 10.68
N MET A 116 4.50 -0.07 9.59
CA MET A 116 3.45 -0.08 8.58
C MET A 116 2.14 -0.60 9.15
N GLN A 117 2.16 -1.70 9.89
CA GLN A 117 0.96 -2.27 10.51
C GLN A 117 0.29 -1.23 11.43
N GLU A 118 1.05 -0.60 12.34
CA GLU A 118 0.55 0.43 13.23
C GLU A 118 -0.04 1.63 12.47
N ALA A 119 0.66 2.10 11.44
CA ALA A 119 0.21 3.23 10.62
C ALA A 119 -1.11 2.94 9.89
N TYR A 120 -1.25 1.74 9.30
CA TYR A 120 -2.48 1.37 8.58
C TYR A 120 -3.62 1.00 9.51
N SER A 121 -3.36 0.40 10.68
CA SER A 121 -4.38 0.23 11.73
C SER A 121 -4.92 1.59 12.19
N THR A 122 -4.04 2.59 12.34
CA THR A 122 -4.46 3.96 12.63
C THR A 122 -5.33 4.55 11.51
N LEU A 123 -4.95 4.37 10.24
CA LEU A 123 -5.78 4.80 9.11
C LEU A 123 -7.14 4.09 9.09
N HIS A 124 -7.18 2.80 9.43
CA HIS A 124 -8.42 2.04 9.54
C HIS A 124 -9.35 2.61 10.62
N LEU A 125 -8.83 2.86 11.81
CA LEU A 125 -9.60 3.51 12.89
C LEU A 125 -10.14 4.91 12.50
N MET A 126 -9.45 5.60 11.60
CA MET A 126 -9.90 6.88 11.03
C MET A 126 -10.87 6.71 9.85
N GLY A 127 -11.22 5.50 9.45
CA GLY A 127 -12.09 5.21 8.30
C GLY A 127 -11.45 5.50 6.93
N ASN A 128 -10.11 5.39 6.82
CA ASN A 128 -9.36 5.66 5.59
C ASN A 128 -8.62 4.43 5.04
N ALA A 129 -8.70 3.29 5.71
CA ALA A 129 -8.21 2.00 5.25
C ALA A 129 -9.22 0.89 5.58
N HIS A 130 -9.42 -0.02 4.66
CA HIS A 130 -10.45 -1.07 4.72
C HIS A 130 -9.89 -2.43 4.35
#